data_84d9a2987ce881eb6d55e21e571ef546
#
_entry.id   84d9a2987ce881eb6d55e21e571ef546
#
_cell.length_a   1.000
_cell.length_b   1.000
_cell.length_c   1.000
_cell.angle_alpha   90.00
_cell.angle_beta   90.00
_cell.angle_gamma   90.00
#
_symmetry.space_group_name_H-M   'P 1'
#
loop_
_entity.id
_entity.type
_entity.pdbx_description
1 polymer ?
#
loop_
_entity_poly.entity_id
_entity_poly.type
_entity_poly.pdbx_seq_one_letter_code
_entity_poly.pdbx_strand_id
1 'polypeptide(L)'
;TVELYFRACDNGKLGITQSIGPGYRIMSKVKWLLGKIAIIKSQNYKHAKASGIEDSISRKLAFAPHINIGVFSLEKDSECWRVWQKNLKKTLAKGKVFGSEGLAINIAVYHDNVDVEFLPLKCNWITSHLLPKYDSKENTFVEPYLPNEKIGIIHLAAGLWKDKKDMRLNKDVKIELDTLE
;
A
#
# COMPACT_ATOMS: atom_id res chain seq x y z
N THR A 1 3.34 -17.21 -2.30
CA THR A 1 3.20 -15.73 -2.20
C THR A 1 4.14 -15.02 -3.15
N VAL A 2 5.43 -15.35 -3.12
CA VAL A 2 6.44 -14.75 -4.03
C VAL A 2 6.16 -15.14 -5.48
N GLU A 3 5.68 -16.33 -5.74
CA GLU A 3 5.26 -16.83 -7.06
C GLU A 3 4.20 -15.94 -7.72
N LEU A 4 3.31 -15.33 -6.93
CA LEU A 4 2.31 -14.42 -7.46
C LEU A 4 2.94 -13.15 -8.05
N TYR A 5 4.00 -12.65 -7.41
CA TYR A 5 4.75 -11.52 -7.93
C TYR A 5 5.46 -11.87 -9.23
N PHE A 6 6.13 -13.01 -9.30
CA PHE A 6 6.77 -13.47 -10.53
C PHE A 6 5.76 -13.65 -11.65
N ARG A 7 4.63 -14.31 -11.39
CA ARG A 7 3.59 -14.50 -12.38
C ARG A 7 3.06 -13.19 -12.95
N ALA A 8 2.85 -12.17 -12.10
CA ALA A 8 2.43 -10.85 -12.56
C ALA A 8 3.49 -10.21 -13.47
N CYS A 9 4.77 -10.34 -13.09
CA CYS A 9 5.91 -9.86 -13.84
C CYS A 9 6.03 -10.58 -15.21
N ASP A 10 5.94 -11.91 -15.22
CA ASP A 10 6.00 -12.72 -16.45
C ASP A 10 4.88 -12.38 -17.45
N ASN A 11 3.76 -11.88 -16.95
CA ASN A 11 2.65 -11.36 -17.77
C ASN A 11 2.85 -9.89 -18.19
N GLY A 12 4.02 -9.31 -17.95
CA GLY A 12 4.34 -7.90 -18.29
C GLY A 12 3.63 -6.86 -17.40
N LYS A 13 3.03 -7.28 -16.28
CA LYS A 13 2.26 -6.40 -15.40
C LYS A 13 3.04 -5.97 -14.16
N LEU A 14 2.66 -4.82 -13.62
CA LEU A 14 3.07 -4.43 -12.28
C LEU A 14 2.32 -5.30 -11.26
N GLY A 15 3.02 -6.21 -10.58
CA GLY A 15 2.47 -6.98 -9.46
C GLY A 15 2.58 -6.19 -8.17
N ILE A 16 1.45 -5.83 -7.54
CA ILE A 16 1.47 -4.94 -6.36
C ILE A 16 0.21 -5.14 -5.50
N THR A 17 0.25 -4.73 -4.23
CA THR A 17 -0.91 -4.81 -3.34
C THR A 17 -1.54 -3.44 -3.10
N GLN A 18 -2.84 -3.44 -2.84
CA GLN A 18 -3.55 -2.26 -2.35
C GLN A 18 -3.48 -2.20 -0.82
N SER A 19 -3.52 -0.99 -0.26
CA SER A 19 -3.60 -0.77 1.20
C SER A 19 -5.04 -0.82 1.71
N ILE A 20 -5.86 -1.69 1.12
CA ILE A 20 -7.26 -1.91 1.50
C ILE A 20 -7.56 -3.40 1.51
N GLY A 21 -8.62 -3.77 2.22
CA GLY A 21 -9.09 -5.15 2.27
C GLY A 21 -10.00 -5.37 3.47
N PRO A 22 -10.53 -6.57 3.68
CA PRO A 22 -11.48 -6.86 4.76
C PRO A 22 -10.99 -6.46 6.14
N GLY A 23 -9.68 -6.59 6.39
CA GLY A 23 -9.06 -6.24 7.67
C GLY A 23 -8.57 -4.80 7.79
N TYR A 24 -8.54 -4.01 6.73
CA TYR A 24 -7.96 -2.69 6.75
C TYR A 24 -9.01 -1.59 6.78
N ARG A 25 -8.68 -0.49 7.45
CA ARG A 25 -9.53 0.71 7.41
C ARG A 25 -9.51 1.32 6.02
N ILE A 26 -10.67 1.74 5.55
CA ILE A 26 -10.78 2.52 4.32
C ILE A 26 -10.02 3.84 4.49
N MET A 27 -9.03 4.06 3.64
CA MET A 27 -8.17 5.25 3.68
C MET A 27 -8.85 6.51 3.12
N SER A 28 -9.95 6.35 2.41
CA SER A 28 -10.76 7.44 1.86
C SER A 28 -12.02 7.65 2.68
N LYS A 29 -12.26 8.89 3.11
CA LYS A 29 -13.46 9.28 3.85
C LYS A 29 -14.11 10.46 3.17
N VAL A 30 -15.43 10.35 2.95
CA VAL A 30 -16.29 11.46 2.54
C VAL A 30 -17.12 11.88 3.72
N LYS A 31 -17.07 13.16 4.08
CA LYS A 31 -17.94 13.75 5.10
C LYS A 31 -18.82 14.80 4.45
N TRP A 32 -20.09 14.76 4.76
CA TRP A 32 -21.04 15.80 4.38
C TRP A 32 -21.16 16.83 5.51
N LEU A 33 -20.88 18.08 5.19
CA LEU A 33 -21.08 19.19 6.12
C LEU A 33 -22.43 19.80 5.82
N LEU A 34 -23.35 19.74 6.79
CA LEU A 34 -24.73 20.30 6.69
C LEU A 34 -25.47 19.84 5.42
N GLY A 35 -25.15 18.64 4.90
CA GLY A 35 -25.77 18.09 3.70
C GLY A 35 -25.48 18.85 2.39
N LYS A 36 -24.61 19.87 2.43
CA LYS A 36 -24.36 20.76 1.29
C LYS A 36 -22.98 20.66 0.67
N ILE A 37 -21.97 20.30 1.46
CA ILE A 37 -20.56 20.24 1.03
C ILE A 37 -19.96 18.89 1.39
N ALA A 38 -19.42 18.19 0.38
CA ALA A 38 -18.65 16.97 0.59
C ALA A 38 -17.21 17.29 0.90
N ILE A 39 -16.69 16.80 2.02
CA ILE A 39 -15.28 16.88 2.38
C ILE A 39 -14.64 15.52 2.13
N ILE A 40 -13.76 15.46 1.13
CA ILE A 40 -13.02 14.27 0.78
C ILE A 40 -11.74 14.21 1.62
N LYS A 41 -11.58 13.14 2.42
CA LYS A 41 -10.40 12.86 3.21
C LYS A 41 -9.73 11.59 2.69
N SER A 42 -9.05 11.70 1.57
CA SER A 42 -8.24 10.63 0.99
C SER A 42 -6.77 11.00 1.09
N GLN A 43 -5.92 10.02 1.39
CA GLN A 43 -4.47 10.23 1.40
C GLN A 43 -3.97 10.62 0.01
N ASN A 44 -4.39 9.88 -1.02
CA ASN A 44 -4.03 10.17 -2.41
C ASN A 44 -4.46 11.59 -2.82
N TYR A 45 -5.69 11.98 -2.49
CA TYR A 45 -6.21 13.32 -2.81
C TYR A 45 -5.39 14.42 -2.14
N LYS A 46 -5.14 14.29 -0.84
CA LYS A 46 -4.36 15.29 -0.08
C LYS A 46 -2.94 15.44 -0.63
N HIS A 47 -2.26 14.33 -0.91
CA HIS A 47 -0.92 14.36 -1.46
C HIS A 47 -0.91 14.94 -2.87
N ALA A 48 -1.85 14.56 -3.73
CA ALA A 48 -1.98 15.10 -5.07
C ALA A 48 -2.17 16.63 -5.05
N LYS A 49 -3.08 17.14 -4.22
CA LYS A 49 -3.29 18.59 -4.06
C LYS A 49 -2.04 19.30 -3.53
N ALA A 50 -1.38 18.75 -2.53
CA ALA A 50 -0.15 19.32 -1.96
C ALA A 50 1.02 19.31 -2.96
N SER A 51 1.05 18.37 -3.89
CA SER A 51 2.05 18.28 -4.97
C SER A 51 1.69 19.10 -6.21
N GLY A 52 0.57 19.82 -6.18
CA GLY A 52 0.14 20.65 -7.30
C GLY A 52 -0.33 19.84 -8.53
N ILE A 53 -0.76 18.60 -8.31
CA ILE A 53 -1.34 17.76 -9.35
C ILE A 53 -2.71 18.34 -9.76
N GLU A 54 -3.02 18.27 -11.04
CA GLU A 54 -4.28 18.77 -11.61
C GLU A 54 -5.51 18.26 -10.87
N ASP A 55 -6.54 19.11 -10.75
CA ASP A 55 -7.75 18.81 -10.00
C ASP A 55 -8.50 17.59 -10.54
N SER A 56 -8.53 17.41 -11.85
CA SER A 56 -9.12 16.24 -12.52
C SER A 56 -8.47 14.93 -12.04
N ILE A 57 -7.15 14.87 -12.04
CA ILE A 57 -6.36 13.72 -11.58
C ILE A 57 -6.55 13.53 -10.08
N SER A 58 -6.42 14.61 -9.30
CA SER A 58 -6.58 14.58 -7.84
C SER A 58 -7.95 14.02 -7.43
N ARG A 59 -9.03 14.42 -8.11
CA ARG A 59 -10.39 13.91 -7.85
C ARG A 59 -10.52 12.44 -8.23
N LYS A 60 -9.94 12.00 -9.36
CA LYS A 60 -9.92 10.58 -9.74
C LYS A 60 -9.24 9.73 -8.67
N LEU A 61 -8.10 10.19 -8.15
CA LEU A 61 -7.35 9.51 -7.09
C LEU A 61 -8.04 9.54 -5.72
N ALA A 62 -8.99 10.45 -5.49
CA ALA A 62 -9.68 10.60 -4.21
C ALA A 62 -10.42 9.32 -3.79
N PHE A 63 -10.95 8.59 -4.74
CA PHE A 63 -11.74 7.37 -4.53
C PHE A 63 -10.98 6.10 -4.92
N ALA A 64 -9.82 6.24 -5.55
CA ALA A 64 -8.97 5.12 -5.91
C ALA A 64 -8.35 4.48 -4.65
N PRO A 65 -8.33 3.15 -4.56
CA PRO A 65 -7.64 2.45 -3.47
C PRO A 65 -6.16 2.82 -3.45
N HIS A 66 -5.65 3.17 -2.26
CA HIS A 66 -4.23 3.48 -2.13
C HIS A 66 -3.38 2.24 -2.41
N ILE A 67 -2.37 2.38 -3.25
CA ILE A 67 -1.41 1.33 -3.60
C ILE A 67 -0.23 1.37 -2.63
N ASN A 68 0.17 0.21 -2.12
CA ASN A 68 1.35 0.08 -1.28
C ASN A 68 2.56 -0.35 -2.10
N ILE A 69 3.57 0.51 -2.14
CA ILE A 69 4.81 0.30 -2.90
C ILE A 69 5.92 -0.39 -2.10
N GLY A 70 5.65 -0.84 -0.88
CA GLY A 70 6.66 -1.49 -0.04
C GLY A 70 7.18 -2.80 -0.63
N VAL A 71 6.33 -3.50 -1.39
CA VAL A 71 6.71 -4.70 -2.15
C VAL A 71 5.97 -4.69 -3.48
N PHE A 72 6.69 -4.91 -4.55
CA PHE A 72 6.13 -5.01 -5.91
C PHE A 72 7.04 -5.86 -6.81
N SER A 73 6.50 -6.28 -7.95
CA SER A 73 7.28 -6.88 -9.04
C SER A 73 7.02 -6.12 -10.33
N LEU A 74 8.06 -5.99 -11.13
CA LEU A 74 7.99 -5.32 -12.42
C LEU A 74 9.12 -5.81 -13.31
N GLU A 75 8.81 -6.10 -14.56
CA GLU A 75 9.80 -6.51 -15.55
C GLU A 75 10.84 -5.39 -15.75
N LYS A 76 12.10 -5.80 -15.95
CA LYS A 76 13.25 -4.89 -16.07
C LYS A 76 13.03 -3.80 -17.11
N ASP A 77 12.49 -4.17 -18.27
CA ASP A 77 12.32 -3.28 -19.44
C ASP A 77 10.89 -2.75 -19.57
N SER A 78 10.08 -2.84 -18.49
CA SER A 78 8.70 -2.38 -18.47
C SER A 78 8.60 -0.86 -18.69
N GLU A 79 7.67 -0.45 -19.55
CA GLU A 79 7.27 0.95 -19.75
C GLU A 79 6.80 1.61 -18.44
N CYS A 80 6.33 0.84 -17.47
CA CYS A 80 5.91 1.34 -16.18
C CYS A 80 7.00 2.15 -15.47
N TRP A 81 8.27 1.77 -15.60
CA TRP A 81 9.39 2.53 -15.03
C TRP A 81 9.45 3.96 -15.54
N ARG A 82 9.26 4.14 -16.86
CA ARG A 82 9.28 5.46 -17.49
C ARG A 82 8.10 6.31 -17.05
N VAL A 83 6.91 5.73 -17.02
CA VAL A 83 5.69 6.41 -16.57
C VAL A 83 5.79 6.79 -15.10
N TRP A 84 6.25 5.87 -14.24
CA TRP A 84 6.45 6.14 -12.82
C TRP A 84 7.48 7.24 -12.58
N GLN A 85 8.63 7.19 -13.25
CA GLN A 85 9.66 8.23 -13.15
C GLN A 85 9.14 9.61 -13.59
N LYS A 86 8.37 9.68 -14.69
CA LYS A 86 7.72 10.92 -15.14
C LYS A 86 6.80 11.50 -14.07
N ASN A 87 5.97 10.66 -13.46
CA ASN A 87 5.07 11.09 -12.40
C ASN A 87 5.82 11.47 -11.12
N LEU A 88 6.88 10.74 -10.78
CA LEU A 88 7.71 11.07 -9.62
C LEU A 88 8.34 12.47 -9.75
N LYS A 89 8.85 12.82 -10.93
CA LYS A 89 9.35 14.18 -11.19
C LYS A 89 8.26 15.25 -10.98
N LYS A 90 7.03 14.99 -11.44
CA LYS A 90 5.89 15.90 -11.24
C LYS A 90 5.53 16.05 -9.76
N THR A 91 5.47 14.95 -9.01
CA THR A 91 5.08 14.97 -7.60
C THR A 91 6.14 15.61 -6.73
N LEU A 92 7.42 15.46 -7.07
CA LEU A 92 8.54 16.08 -6.35
C LEU A 92 8.69 17.57 -6.62
N ALA A 93 8.23 18.09 -7.76
CA ALA A 93 8.42 19.49 -8.14
C ALA A 93 7.83 20.50 -7.11
N LYS A 94 6.72 20.12 -6.46
CA LYS A 94 6.05 20.97 -5.45
C LYS A 94 5.68 20.18 -4.18
N GLY A 95 5.79 18.85 -4.22
CA GLY A 95 5.42 17.97 -3.12
C GLY A 95 6.53 17.73 -2.12
N LYS A 96 6.19 17.00 -1.06
CA LYS A 96 7.16 16.49 -0.10
C LYS A 96 7.80 15.23 -0.67
N VAL A 97 9.07 15.00 -0.35
CA VAL A 97 9.78 13.77 -0.74
C VAL A 97 9.05 12.52 -0.24
N PHE A 98 8.67 12.53 1.05
CA PHE A 98 7.93 11.41 1.66
C PHE A 98 6.55 11.25 1.03
N GLY A 99 6.30 10.06 0.48
CA GLY A 99 5.04 9.67 -0.14
C GLY A 99 4.91 10.07 -1.62
N SER A 100 5.86 10.81 -2.19
CA SER A 100 5.82 11.18 -3.62
C SER A 100 5.96 9.98 -4.53
N GLU A 101 6.77 8.99 -4.17
CA GLU A 101 6.92 7.74 -4.90
C GLU A 101 5.61 6.94 -4.93
N GLY A 102 4.92 6.87 -3.79
CA GLY A 102 3.61 6.23 -3.70
C GLY A 102 2.53 6.98 -4.49
N LEU A 103 2.52 8.32 -4.42
CA LEU A 103 1.60 9.12 -5.23
C LEU A 103 1.87 8.92 -6.72
N ALA A 104 3.13 8.90 -7.13
CA ALA A 104 3.51 8.75 -8.53
C ALA A 104 3.04 7.42 -9.14
N ILE A 105 3.15 6.30 -8.39
CA ILE A 105 2.64 5.01 -8.86
C ILE A 105 1.11 4.95 -8.87
N ASN A 106 0.44 5.60 -7.90
CA ASN A 106 -1.01 5.72 -7.93
C ASN A 106 -1.49 6.49 -9.16
N ILE A 107 -0.78 7.55 -9.59
CA ILE A 107 -1.07 8.28 -10.84
C ILE A 107 -0.83 7.35 -12.04
N ALA A 108 0.31 6.65 -12.08
CA ALA A 108 0.66 5.75 -13.18
C ALA A 108 -0.42 4.68 -13.41
N VAL A 109 -0.91 4.07 -12.34
CA VAL A 109 -1.92 3.01 -12.42
C VAL A 109 -3.31 3.57 -12.72
N TYR A 110 -3.78 4.56 -11.95
CA TYR A 110 -5.19 4.99 -12.03
C TYR A 110 -5.45 6.08 -13.07
N HIS A 111 -4.44 6.81 -13.51
CA HIS A 111 -4.60 7.87 -14.50
C HIS A 111 -3.95 7.50 -15.84
N ASP A 112 -2.70 7.03 -15.82
CA ASP A 112 -1.96 6.71 -17.04
C ASP A 112 -2.23 5.27 -17.54
N ASN A 113 -3.03 4.48 -16.78
CA ASN A 113 -3.49 3.13 -17.13
C ASN A 113 -2.33 2.13 -17.36
N VAL A 114 -1.31 2.19 -16.51
CA VAL A 114 -0.27 1.16 -16.48
C VAL A 114 -0.91 -0.19 -16.13
N ASP A 115 -0.51 -1.23 -16.85
CA ASP A 115 -0.99 -2.58 -16.62
C ASP A 115 -0.57 -3.08 -15.23
N VAL A 116 -1.55 -3.49 -14.44
CA VAL A 116 -1.36 -3.90 -13.04
C VAL A 116 -2.11 -5.18 -12.72
N GLU A 117 -1.48 -6.04 -11.95
CA GLU A 117 -2.13 -7.15 -11.27
C GLU A 117 -2.15 -6.87 -9.77
N PHE A 118 -3.34 -6.62 -9.22
CA PHE A 118 -3.49 -6.43 -7.78
C PHE A 118 -3.46 -7.77 -7.07
N LEU A 119 -2.40 -7.97 -6.30
CA LEU A 119 -2.18 -9.18 -5.52
C LEU A 119 -2.96 -9.16 -4.20
N PRO A 120 -3.30 -10.34 -3.64
CA PRO A 120 -3.94 -10.45 -2.34
C PRO A 120 -3.12 -9.78 -1.21
N LEU A 121 -3.80 -9.27 -0.18
CA LEU A 121 -3.15 -8.56 0.94
C LEU A 121 -2.10 -9.40 1.67
N LYS A 122 -2.28 -10.71 1.72
CA LYS A 122 -1.30 -11.66 2.30
C LYS A 122 0.08 -11.60 1.63
N CYS A 123 0.18 -11.03 0.43
CA CYS A 123 1.44 -10.82 -0.28
C CYS A 123 2.25 -9.62 0.26
N ASN A 124 1.60 -8.70 0.99
CA ASN A 124 2.25 -7.54 1.60
C ASN A 124 1.40 -7.02 2.76
N TRP A 125 1.40 -7.74 3.89
CA TRP A 125 0.56 -7.43 5.04
C TRP A 125 1.09 -6.23 5.82
N ILE A 126 0.32 -5.15 5.87
CA ILE A 126 0.73 -3.89 6.51
C ILE A 126 0.35 -3.91 7.98
N THR A 127 1.31 -4.13 8.86
CA THR A 127 1.10 -4.26 10.31
C THR A 127 0.54 -3.01 10.99
N SER A 128 0.82 -1.82 10.45
CA SER A 128 0.26 -0.58 10.99
C SER A 128 -1.24 -0.43 10.75
N HIS A 129 -1.81 -1.21 9.84
CA HIS A 129 -3.26 -1.24 9.59
C HIS A 129 -3.97 -2.24 10.46
N LEU A 130 -3.43 -3.45 10.55
CA LEU A 130 -3.93 -4.54 11.38
C LEU A 130 -2.82 -5.54 11.66
N LEU A 131 -2.67 -5.95 12.92
CA LEU A 131 -1.70 -6.98 13.29
C LEU A 131 -2.14 -8.35 12.77
N PRO A 132 -1.21 -9.16 12.25
CA PRO A 132 -1.50 -10.53 11.88
C PRO A 132 -1.75 -11.39 13.12
N LYS A 133 -2.39 -12.54 12.94
CA LYS A 133 -2.50 -13.57 13.97
C LYS A 133 -1.37 -14.58 13.81
N TYR A 134 -0.81 -15.06 14.92
CA TYR A 134 0.12 -16.18 14.87
C TYR A 134 -0.62 -17.49 15.07
N ASP A 135 -0.41 -18.44 14.18
CA ASP A 135 -0.90 -19.81 14.29
C ASP A 135 0.24 -20.70 14.82
N SER A 136 0.16 -21.07 16.09
CA SER A 136 1.18 -21.90 16.76
C SER A 136 1.21 -23.34 16.25
N LYS A 137 0.15 -23.85 15.64
CA LYS A 137 0.12 -25.21 15.07
C LYS A 137 0.91 -25.27 13.77
N GLU A 138 0.74 -24.27 12.94
CA GLU A 138 1.41 -24.17 11.64
C GLU A 138 2.72 -23.40 11.70
N ASN A 139 3.07 -22.86 12.88
CA ASN A 139 4.25 -22.01 13.11
C ASN A 139 4.37 -20.89 12.06
N THR A 140 3.28 -20.15 11.82
CA THR A 140 3.23 -19.12 10.77
C THR A 140 2.27 -17.99 11.14
N PHE A 141 2.42 -16.85 10.45
CA PHE A 141 1.47 -15.76 10.54
C PHE A 141 0.35 -15.93 9.54
N VAL A 142 -0.88 -15.66 9.99
CA VAL A 142 -2.09 -15.76 9.21
C VAL A 142 -2.93 -14.50 9.33
N GLU A 143 -3.82 -14.29 8.38
CA GLU A 143 -4.83 -13.24 8.46
C GLU A 143 -5.68 -13.44 9.72
N PRO A 144 -6.02 -12.35 10.46
CA PRO A 144 -6.76 -12.47 11.73
C PRO A 144 -8.26 -12.76 11.56
N TYR A 145 -8.71 -12.99 10.33
CA TYR A 145 -10.08 -13.33 9.96
C TYR A 145 -10.11 -14.61 9.12
N LEU A 146 -11.27 -15.25 9.03
CA LEU A 146 -11.45 -16.47 8.24
C LEU A 146 -11.29 -16.19 6.74
N PRO A 147 -10.64 -17.13 5.99
CA PRO A 147 -10.22 -18.47 6.41
C PRO A 147 -8.83 -18.57 7.08
N ASN A 148 -8.25 -17.49 7.59
CA ASN A 148 -6.92 -17.44 8.20
C ASN A 148 -5.81 -17.85 7.21
N GLU A 149 -5.80 -17.23 6.03
CA GLU A 149 -4.79 -17.50 5.01
C GLU A 149 -3.38 -17.14 5.49
N LYS A 150 -2.38 -17.94 5.10
CA LYS A 150 -0.97 -17.70 5.45
C LYS A 150 -0.49 -16.38 4.83
N ILE A 151 0.12 -15.55 5.67
CA ILE A 151 0.76 -14.31 5.24
C ILE A 151 2.16 -14.64 4.72
N GLY A 152 2.47 -14.19 3.52
CA GLY A 152 3.76 -14.45 2.91
C GLY A 152 4.79 -13.38 3.21
N ILE A 153 4.37 -12.12 3.27
CA ILE A 153 5.25 -10.98 3.57
C ILE A 153 4.59 -10.09 4.62
N ILE A 154 5.32 -9.82 5.70
CA ILE A 154 4.92 -8.89 6.76
C ILE A 154 5.65 -7.57 6.54
N HIS A 155 4.88 -6.51 6.32
CA HIS A 155 5.40 -5.17 6.12
C HIS A 155 5.34 -4.37 7.42
N LEU A 156 6.49 -4.17 8.04
CA LEU A 156 6.67 -3.37 9.26
C LEU A 156 6.67 -1.88 8.90
N ALA A 157 5.49 -1.31 8.71
CA ALA A 157 5.33 0.09 8.35
C ALA A 157 5.11 1.00 9.57
N ALA A 158 5.27 2.33 9.35
CA ALA A 158 4.91 3.39 10.27
C ALA A 158 5.65 3.38 11.62
N GLY A 159 6.90 2.98 11.63
CA GLY A 159 7.77 3.15 12.81
C GLY A 159 7.50 2.22 13.98
N LEU A 160 6.68 1.17 13.80
CA LEU A 160 6.47 0.14 14.82
C LEU A 160 7.78 -0.48 15.33
N TRP A 161 8.81 -0.49 14.48
CA TRP A 161 10.15 -0.98 14.83
C TRP A 161 11.05 0.10 15.47
N LYS A 162 10.73 1.40 15.34
CA LYS A 162 11.53 2.49 15.93
C LYS A 162 11.45 2.55 17.45
N ASP A 163 10.32 2.18 17.99
CA ASP A 163 10.05 2.31 19.42
C ASP A 163 10.51 1.08 20.24
N LYS A 164 11.15 0.07 19.61
CA LYS A 164 11.53 -1.21 20.26
C LYS A 164 10.42 -1.80 21.13
N LYS A 165 9.17 -1.44 20.85
CA LYS A 165 8.02 -1.97 21.57
C LYS A 165 7.75 -3.37 21.05
N ASP A 166 7.67 -4.29 21.96
CA ASP A 166 7.27 -5.66 21.72
C ASP A 166 6.05 -5.70 20.82
N MET A 167 6.18 -6.23 19.60
CA MET A 167 5.01 -6.55 18.81
C MET A 167 4.31 -7.74 19.45
N ARG A 168 3.37 -7.46 20.32
CA ARG A 168 2.49 -8.50 20.87
C ARG A 168 1.46 -8.84 19.79
N LEU A 169 1.77 -9.83 19.00
CA LEU A 169 0.90 -10.31 17.93
C LEU A 169 -0.30 -11.11 18.47
N ASN A 170 -0.14 -11.68 19.64
CA ASN A 170 -1.18 -12.26 20.51
C ASN A 170 -0.72 -12.10 21.98
N LYS A 171 -1.59 -12.37 22.93
CA LYS A 171 -1.26 -12.34 24.37
C LYS A 171 -0.02 -13.19 24.73
N ASP A 172 0.29 -14.18 23.91
CA ASP A 172 1.28 -15.21 24.19
C ASP A 172 2.49 -15.22 23.24
N VAL A 173 2.54 -14.37 22.21
CA VAL A 173 3.63 -14.33 21.23
C VAL A 173 4.27 -12.95 21.21
N LYS A 174 5.48 -12.89 21.72
CA LYS A 174 6.38 -11.76 21.65
C LYS A 174 7.35 -12.00 20.50
N ILE A 175 7.37 -11.12 19.50
CA ILE A 175 8.46 -11.12 18.52
C ILE A 175 9.52 -10.14 19.01
N GLU A 176 10.67 -10.66 19.37
CA GLU A 176 11.88 -9.86 19.51
C GLU A 176 12.43 -9.64 18.10
N LEU A 177 12.36 -8.41 17.65
CA LEU A 177 13.06 -8.02 16.44
C LEU A 177 14.52 -7.81 16.83
N ASP A 178 15.36 -8.82 16.60
CA ASP A 178 16.80 -8.62 16.64
C ASP A 178 17.13 -7.52 15.64
N THR A 179 17.65 -6.43 16.14
CA THR A 179 18.21 -5.39 15.29
C THR A 179 19.41 -6.00 14.57
N LEU A 180 19.26 -6.23 13.28
CA LEU A 180 20.40 -6.44 12.40
C LEU A 180 21.23 -5.15 12.47
N GLU A 181 22.34 -5.24 13.20
CA GLU A 181 23.40 -4.23 13.18
C GLU A 181 24.06 -4.18 11.81
#